data_3d1f0bc0727df9b84f5760581a6f9e47
#
_entry.id   3d1f0bc0727df9b84f5760581a6f9e47
#
_cell.length_a   1.000
_cell.length_b   1.000
_cell.length_c   1.000
_cell.angle_alpha   90.00
_cell.angle_beta   90.00
_cell.angle_gamma   90.00
#
_symmetry.space_group_name_H-M   'P 1'
#
loop_
_entity.id
_entity.type
_entity.pdbx_description
1 polymer ?
#
loop_
_entity_poly.entity_id
_entity_poly.type
_entity_poly.pdbx_seq_one_letter_code
_entity_poly.pdbx_strand_id
1 'polypeptide(L)'
;VKANTDGINFLMKKNKIDVYTGLGSFVDANTIKISGEKEEQINAQNIVIATGSKPSTIPGIEIDKKRVITSTEALSLPEIPKHLIVIGGGVIGMEMGSVYKRLGADVSLVEYAPSLIPTMDASLGKEMGRVMKKEKMKLYLSHKVTKVETKGKKVTVTAEGKKGEVTLEGDYCLVSVGRRPYTDGLNTDAAGVKLDDRGRVEINDHWQTSTANIYAIGDVVKGAMLAHKAEEEGVAVAEMLAGQKPHINYNLIPGVVYT
;
A
#
# COMPACT_ATOMS: atom_id res chain seq x y z
N VAL A 1 -6.83 0.34 -17.86
CA VAL A 1 -6.40 -0.85 -17.13
C VAL A 1 -6.11 -1.99 -18.10
N LYS A 2 -7.09 -2.51 -18.87
CA LYS A 2 -6.92 -3.68 -19.76
C LYS A 2 -5.72 -3.54 -20.72
N ALA A 3 -5.59 -2.42 -21.42
CA ALA A 3 -4.47 -2.18 -22.34
C ALA A 3 -3.08 -2.30 -21.66
N ASN A 4 -2.96 -1.81 -20.42
CA ASN A 4 -1.70 -1.92 -19.66
C ASN A 4 -1.42 -3.38 -19.27
N THR A 5 -2.44 -4.12 -18.84
CA THR A 5 -2.32 -5.55 -18.49
C THR A 5 -1.91 -6.36 -19.72
N ASP A 6 -2.55 -6.12 -20.88
CA ASP A 6 -2.22 -6.77 -22.14
C ASP A 6 -0.78 -6.44 -22.59
N GLY A 7 -0.34 -5.19 -22.37
CA GLY A 7 1.03 -4.74 -22.63
C GLY A 7 2.07 -5.49 -21.77
N ILE A 8 1.80 -5.67 -20.47
CA ILE A 8 2.68 -6.44 -19.58
C ILE A 8 2.75 -7.90 -20.03
N ASN A 9 1.63 -8.53 -20.30
CA ASN A 9 1.59 -9.91 -20.79
C ASN A 9 2.38 -10.07 -22.10
N PHE A 10 2.28 -9.10 -23.00
CA PHE A 10 3.08 -9.07 -24.23
C PHE A 10 4.58 -9.00 -23.92
N LEU A 11 5.00 -8.15 -22.96
CA LEU A 11 6.40 -8.02 -22.56
C LEU A 11 6.94 -9.31 -21.94
N MET A 12 6.17 -9.97 -21.07
CA MET A 12 6.55 -11.27 -20.51
C MET A 12 6.81 -12.29 -21.62
N LYS A 13 5.86 -12.44 -22.54
CA LYS A 13 5.99 -13.36 -23.69
C LYS A 13 7.15 -13.00 -24.60
N LYS A 14 7.33 -11.71 -24.93
CA LYS A 14 8.42 -11.23 -25.81
C LYS A 14 9.79 -11.54 -25.21
N ASN A 15 9.93 -11.42 -23.90
CA ASN A 15 11.18 -11.68 -23.18
C ASN A 15 11.33 -13.13 -22.72
N LYS A 16 10.41 -14.03 -23.09
CA LYS A 16 10.43 -15.46 -22.72
C LYS A 16 10.45 -15.66 -21.20
N ILE A 17 9.65 -14.87 -20.49
CA ILE A 17 9.47 -14.98 -19.05
C ILE A 17 8.25 -15.83 -18.79
N ASP A 18 8.42 -16.93 -18.05
CA ASP A 18 7.32 -17.78 -17.62
C ASP A 18 6.55 -17.11 -16.48
N VAL A 19 5.22 -17.12 -16.57
CA VAL A 19 4.33 -16.50 -15.60
C VAL A 19 3.47 -17.57 -14.95
N TYR A 20 3.59 -17.70 -13.64
CA TYR A 20 2.79 -18.61 -12.83
C TYR A 20 1.78 -17.82 -12.01
N THR A 21 0.51 -18.18 -12.11
CA THR A 21 -0.58 -17.49 -11.41
C THR A 21 -1.02 -18.25 -10.18
N GLY A 22 -0.86 -17.66 -9.00
CA GLY A 22 -1.22 -18.27 -7.72
C GLY A 22 -0.55 -17.59 -6.54
N LEU A 23 -0.73 -18.19 -5.36
CA LEU A 23 -0.04 -17.77 -4.13
C LEU A 23 1.26 -18.57 -4.00
N GLY A 24 2.39 -17.86 -4.05
CA GLY A 24 3.71 -18.44 -3.84
C GLY A 24 4.04 -18.59 -2.35
N SER A 25 4.59 -19.74 -1.97
CA SER A 25 5.12 -19.97 -0.63
C SER A 25 6.40 -20.80 -0.68
N PHE A 26 7.31 -20.56 0.25
CA PHE A 26 8.53 -21.33 0.33
C PHE A 26 8.27 -22.76 0.84
N VAL A 27 8.86 -23.75 0.18
CA VAL A 27 9.00 -25.12 0.66
C VAL A 27 10.36 -25.26 1.34
N ASP A 28 11.38 -24.67 0.72
CA ASP A 28 12.75 -24.55 1.21
C ASP A 28 13.44 -23.34 0.55
N ALA A 29 14.76 -23.18 0.71
CA ALA A 29 15.53 -22.06 0.18
C ALA A 29 15.60 -21.98 -1.36
N ASN A 30 15.23 -23.04 -2.08
CA ASN A 30 15.31 -23.12 -3.53
C ASN A 30 13.98 -23.46 -4.20
N THR A 31 12.97 -23.86 -3.40
CA THR A 31 11.70 -24.39 -3.91
C THR A 31 10.53 -23.50 -3.50
N ILE A 32 9.78 -23.03 -4.51
CA ILE A 32 8.52 -22.28 -4.32
C ILE A 32 7.35 -23.18 -4.72
N LYS A 33 6.39 -23.36 -3.80
CA LYS A 33 5.07 -23.92 -4.09
C LYS A 33 4.16 -22.79 -4.59
N ILE A 34 3.43 -23.02 -5.66
CA ILE A 34 2.42 -22.12 -6.23
C ILE A 34 1.06 -22.78 -6.00
N SER A 35 0.21 -22.13 -5.22
CA SER A 35 -1.16 -22.56 -4.95
C SER A 35 -2.12 -21.68 -5.75
N GLY A 36 -2.75 -22.24 -6.77
CA GLY A 36 -3.68 -21.58 -7.70
C GLY A 36 -4.69 -22.57 -8.24
N GLU A 37 -5.10 -22.41 -9.51
CA GLU A 37 -5.96 -23.37 -10.19
C GLU A 37 -5.29 -24.76 -10.29
N LYS A 38 -3.97 -24.78 -10.37
CA LYS A 38 -3.13 -25.97 -10.28
C LYS A 38 -2.10 -25.72 -9.19
N GLU A 39 -1.79 -26.79 -8.44
CA GLU A 39 -0.62 -26.77 -7.54
C GLU A 39 0.62 -27.15 -8.33
N GLU A 40 1.62 -26.29 -8.27
CA GLU A 40 2.91 -26.51 -8.94
C GLU A 40 4.05 -26.17 -7.97
N GLN A 41 5.23 -26.72 -8.26
CA GLN A 41 6.47 -26.36 -7.56
C GLN A 41 7.52 -26.01 -8.59
N ILE A 42 8.26 -24.95 -8.32
CA ILE A 42 9.38 -24.51 -9.14
C ILE A 42 10.64 -24.46 -8.29
N ASN A 43 11.76 -24.85 -8.89
CA ASN A 43 13.08 -24.69 -8.32
C ASN A 43 13.80 -23.54 -8.97
N ALA A 44 14.46 -22.70 -8.17
CA ALA A 44 15.23 -21.56 -8.65
C ALA A 44 16.60 -21.49 -7.94
N GLN A 45 17.62 -21.06 -8.70
CA GLN A 45 18.94 -20.79 -8.13
C GLN A 45 18.93 -19.53 -7.28
N ASN A 46 18.21 -18.49 -7.74
CA ASN A 46 18.00 -17.24 -7.02
C ASN A 46 16.51 -16.93 -6.97
N ILE A 47 16.06 -16.38 -5.85
CA ILE A 47 14.67 -16.02 -5.62
C ILE A 47 14.60 -14.55 -5.18
N VAL A 48 13.69 -13.77 -5.76
CA VAL A 48 13.45 -12.38 -5.36
C VAL A 48 12.04 -12.27 -4.78
N ILE A 49 11.93 -11.90 -3.51
CA ILE A 49 10.66 -11.59 -2.84
C ILE A 49 10.25 -10.16 -3.21
N ALA A 50 9.20 -10.01 -4.00
CA ALA A 50 8.66 -8.73 -4.43
C ALA A 50 7.13 -8.65 -4.17
N THR A 51 6.70 -9.18 -3.02
CA THR A 51 5.29 -9.34 -2.68
C THR A 51 4.59 -8.05 -2.28
N GLY A 52 5.36 -6.97 -2.15
CA GLY A 52 4.82 -5.63 -1.92
C GLY A 52 4.20 -5.43 -0.55
N SER A 53 3.11 -4.69 -0.50
CA SER A 53 2.41 -4.31 0.72
C SER A 53 0.90 -4.41 0.58
N LYS A 54 0.21 -4.37 1.71
CA LYS A 54 -1.25 -4.31 1.77
C LYS A 54 -1.72 -3.20 2.74
N PRO A 55 -2.95 -2.69 2.59
CA PRO A 55 -3.48 -1.66 3.47
C PRO A 55 -3.40 -2.07 4.94
N SER A 56 -3.00 -1.14 5.78
CA SER A 56 -3.10 -1.27 7.24
C SER A 56 -4.52 -1.02 7.70
N THR A 57 -4.89 -1.64 8.83
CA THR A 57 -6.19 -1.48 9.48
C THR A 57 -6.02 -0.81 10.84
N ILE A 58 -7.12 -0.33 11.41
CA ILE A 58 -7.15 0.18 12.78
C ILE A 58 -7.72 -0.93 13.67
N PRO A 59 -7.08 -1.28 14.79
CA PRO A 59 -7.63 -2.26 15.72
C PRO A 59 -9.06 -1.89 16.14
N GLY A 60 -9.98 -2.84 16.11
CA GLY A 60 -11.39 -2.65 16.45
C GLY A 60 -12.26 -2.05 15.33
N ILE A 61 -11.69 -1.73 14.15
CA ILE A 61 -12.46 -1.29 12.98
C ILE A 61 -12.45 -2.40 11.93
N GLU A 62 -13.62 -2.93 11.63
CA GLU A 62 -13.81 -3.97 10.62
C GLU A 62 -13.86 -3.35 9.21
N ILE A 63 -13.08 -3.91 8.29
CA ILE A 63 -13.13 -3.59 6.86
C ILE A 63 -14.05 -4.60 6.19
N ASP A 64 -15.29 -4.21 5.92
CA ASP A 64 -16.30 -5.07 5.29
C ASP A 64 -16.17 -5.13 3.76
N LYS A 65 -15.27 -4.32 3.17
CA LYS A 65 -15.05 -4.17 1.71
C LYS A 65 -16.29 -3.75 0.91
N LYS A 66 -17.33 -3.33 1.60
CA LYS A 66 -18.61 -2.89 1.00
C LYS A 66 -18.90 -1.44 1.29
N ARG A 67 -18.82 -1.03 2.55
CA ARG A 67 -19.05 0.33 3.04
C ARG A 67 -17.86 0.88 3.79
N VAL A 68 -17.18 0.06 4.57
CA VAL A 68 -15.87 0.35 5.16
C VAL A 68 -14.81 -0.31 4.28
N ILE A 69 -14.11 0.50 3.52
CA ILE A 69 -13.27 0.08 2.40
C ILE A 69 -11.82 0.51 2.58
N THR A 70 -10.92 -0.11 1.83
CA THR A 70 -9.53 0.33 1.66
C THR A 70 -9.36 1.03 0.32
N SER A 71 -8.12 1.45 0.02
CA SER A 71 -7.78 2.00 -1.29
C SER A 71 -8.05 1.03 -2.44
N THR A 72 -7.99 -0.28 -2.19
CA THR A 72 -8.26 -1.31 -3.20
C THR A 72 -9.69 -1.22 -3.72
N GLU A 73 -10.67 -1.19 -2.84
CA GLU A 73 -12.08 -1.07 -3.22
C GLU A 73 -12.40 0.35 -3.71
N ALA A 74 -11.75 1.37 -3.15
CA ALA A 74 -11.97 2.77 -3.55
C ALA A 74 -11.59 3.05 -5.01
N LEU A 75 -10.67 2.27 -5.60
CA LEU A 75 -10.29 2.40 -7.02
C LEU A 75 -11.39 1.96 -8.00
N SER A 76 -12.41 1.24 -7.53
CA SER A 76 -13.45 0.63 -8.39
C SER A 76 -14.84 0.64 -7.76
N LEU A 77 -15.20 1.72 -7.04
CA LEU A 77 -16.56 1.86 -6.51
C LEU A 77 -17.59 1.83 -7.64
N PRO A 78 -18.73 1.15 -7.43
CA PRO A 78 -19.77 1.03 -8.45
C PRO A 78 -20.54 2.35 -8.67
N GLU A 79 -20.42 3.29 -7.75
CA GLU A 79 -21.11 4.59 -7.76
C GLU A 79 -20.22 5.67 -7.14
N ILE A 80 -20.42 6.92 -7.53
CA ILE A 80 -19.84 8.06 -6.83
C ILE A 80 -20.66 8.29 -5.55
N PRO A 81 -20.04 8.20 -4.35
CA PRO A 81 -20.76 8.44 -3.09
C PRO A 81 -21.23 9.89 -3.00
N LYS A 82 -22.37 10.12 -2.35
CA LYS A 82 -22.77 11.48 -1.99
C LYS A 82 -21.84 12.04 -0.92
N HIS A 83 -21.45 11.21 0.06
CA HIS A 83 -20.52 11.59 1.10
C HIS A 83 -19.52 10.44 1.37
N LEU A 84 -18.24 10.72 1.16
CA LEU A 84 -17.11 9.85 1.49
C LEU A 84 -16.43 10.35 2.77
N ILE A 85 -16.31 9.48 3.75
CA ILE A 85 -15.48 9.74 4.94
C ILE A 85 -14.13 9.08 4.72
N VAL A 86 -13.03 9.82 4.88
CA VAL A 86 -11.66 9.33 4.74
C VAL A 86 -11.00 9.33 6.11
N ILE A 87 -10.50 8.18 6.54
CA ILE A 87 -9.69 8.03 7.76
C ILE A 87 -8.23 7.90 7.35
N GLY A 88 -7.42 8.89 7.72
CA GLY A 88 -6.01 9.01 7.38
C GLY A 88 -5.73 10.09 6.35
N GLY A 89 -4.95 11.10 6.74
CA GLY A 89 -4.54 12.25 5.94
C GLY A 89 -3.17 12.09 5.27
N GLY A 90 -2.71 10.84 5.10
CA GLY A 90 -1.54 10.50 4.29
C GLY A 90 -1.81 10.61 2.79
N VAL A 91 -0.80 10.29 1.97
CA VAL A 91 -0.85 10.42 0.50
C VAL A 91 -2.10 9.77 -0.10
N ILE A 92 -2.37 8.51 0.22
CA ILE A 92 -3.49 7.74 -0.33
C ILE A 92 -4.84 8.39 0.03
N GLY A 93 -5.02 8.79 1.30
CA GLY A 93 -6.26 9.43 1.74
C GLY A 93 -6.50 10.77 1.06
N MET A 94 -5.43 11.54 0.86
CA MET A 94 -5.49 12.83 0.16
C MET A 94 -5.81 12.67 -1.32
N GLU A 95 -5.15 11.75 -2.02
CA GLU A 95 -5.38 11.50 -3.44
C GLU A 95 -6.79 10.97 -3.70
N MET A 96 -7.21 9.92 -2.99
CA MET A 96 -8.56 9.37 -3.12
C MET A 96 -9.64 10.38 -2.73
N GLY A 97 -9.46 11.08 -1.61
CA GLY A 97 -10.37 12.15 -1.19
C GLY A 97 -10.50 13.25 -2.25
N SER A 98 -9.38 13.68 -2.84
CA SER A 98 -9.35 14.68 -3.91
C SER A 98 -10.07 14.21 -5.18
N VAL A 99 -9.83 12.96 -5.60
CA VAL A 99 -10.51 12.37 -6.76
C VAL A 99 -12.01 12.36 -6.57
N TYR A 100 -12.52 11.83 -5.45
CA TYR A 100 -13.95 11.76 -5.19
C TYR A 100 -14.57 13.15 -4.99
N LYS A 101 -13.83 14.10 -4.41
CA LYS A 101 -14.28 15.48 -4.30
C LYS A 101 -14.49 16.13 -5.69
N ARG A 102 -13.57 15.93 -6.61
CA ARG A 102 -13.66 16.40 -8.00
C ARG A 102 -14.77 15.71 -8.80
N LEU A 103 -15.09 14.47 -8.45
CA LEU A 103 -16.22 13.74 -9.03
C LEU A 103 -17.59 14.18 -8.46
N GLY A 104 -17.61 15.09 -7.49
CA GLY A 104 -18.83 15.69 -6.94
C GLY A 104 -19.27 15.14 -5.57
N ALA A 105 -18.48 14.25 -4.96
CA ALA A 105 -18.77 13.79 -3.60
C ALA A 105 -18.51 14.91 -2.57
N ASP A 106 -19.27 14.90 -1.47
CA ASP A 106 -18.80 15.54 -0.25
C ASP A 106 -17.74 14.66 0.40
N VAL A 107 -16.66 15.29 0.89
CA VAL A 107 -15.56 14.55 1.52
C VAL A 107 -15.26 15.13 2.90
N SER A 108 -15.26 14.27 3.90
CA SER A 108 -14.80 14.56 5.27
C SER A 108 -13.59 13.68 5.58
N LEU A 109 -12.48 14.31 5.97
CA LEU A 109 -11.24 13.62 6.29
C LEU A 109 -10.94 13.74 7.78
N VAL A 110 -10.68 12.61 8.43
CA VAL A 110 -10.28 12.51 9.84
C VAL A 110 -8.83 12.05 9.90
N GLU A 111 -7.98 12.86 10.55
CA GLU A 111 -6.56 12.59 10.69
C GLU A 111 -6.14 12.72 12.18
N TYR A 112 -5.43 11.71 12.67
CA TYR A 112 -4.89 11.69 14.03
C TYR A 112 -3.79 12.73 14.26
N ALA A 113 -2.93 12.93 13.26
CA ALA A 113 -1.87 13.93 13.30
C ALA A 113 -2.42 15.37 13.20
N PRO A 114 -1.66 16.38 13.66
CA PRO A 114 -2.07 17.78 13.53
C PRO A 114 -1.92 18.34 12.11
N SER A 115 -1.33 17.59 11.17
CA SER A 115 -1.08 17.99 9.79
C SER A 115 -1.41 16.88 8.80
N LEU A 116 -1.68 17.27 7.55
CA LEU A 116 -1.80 16.34 6.42
C LEU A 116 -0.41 15.90 5.95
N ILE A 117 -0.35 14.75 5.25
CA ILE A 117 0.88 14.18 4.66
C ILE A 117 2.09 14.27 5.60
N PRO A 118 1.98 13.73 6.83
CA PRO A 118 2.97 13.95 7.91
C PRO A 118 4.35 13.36 7.61
N THR A 119 4.50 12.55 6.57
CA THR A 119 5.77 11.99 6.09
C THR A 119 6.54 12.93 5.15
N MET A 120 5.94 14.05 4.76
CA MET A 120 6.54 15.06 3.89
C MET A 120 6.91 16.32 4.67
N ASP A 121 7.55 17.30 4.01
CA ASP A 121 7.87 18.58 4.61
C ASP A 121 6.62 19.28 5.16
N ALA A 122 6.74 19.89 6.32
CA ALA A 122 5.63 20.53 7.02
C ALA A 122 4.98 21.67 6.20
N SER A 123 5.76 22.35 5.35
CA SER A 123 5.24 23.39 4.46
C SER A 123 4.26 22.81 3.42
N LEU A 124 4.56 21.61 2.90
CA LEU A 124 3.69 20.91 1.97
C LEU A 124 2.38 20.47 2.65
N GLY A 125 2.46 19.97 3.89
CA GLY A 125 1.27 19.61 4.67
C GLY A 125 0.35 20.81 4.92
N LYS A 126 0.94 21.97 5.22
CA LYS A 126 0.22 23.22 5.40
C LYS A 126 -0.46 23.69 4.10
N GLU A 127 0.26 23.68 2.99
CA GLU A 127 -0.26 24.05 1.67
C GLU A 127 -1.36 23.10 1.23
N MET A 128 -1.17 21.79 1.38
CA MET A 128 -2.19 20.78 1.12
C MET A 128 -3.48 21.08 1.88
N GLY A 129 -3.37 21.40 3.18
CA GLY A 129 -4.54 21.79 3.99
C GLY A 129 -5.26 23.02 3.46
N ARG A 130 -4.53 24.01 2.91
CA ARG A 130 -5.09 25.20 2.31
C ARG A 130 -5.84 24.86 1.01
N VAL A 131 -5.24 24.06 0.15
CA VAL A 131 -5.83 23.62 -1.12
C VAL A 131 -7.11 22.82 -0.87
N MET A 132 -7.08 21.83 0.01
CA MET A 132 -8.24 20.99 0.31
C MET A 132 -9.41 21.75 0.92
N LYS A 133 -9.12 22.75 1.76
CA LYS A 133 -10.18 23.66 2.27
C LYS A 133 -10.80 24.51 1.16
N LYS A 134 -10.00 25.01 0.22
CA LYS A 134 -10.50 25.72 -0.96
C LYS A 134 -11.42 24.84 -1.82
N GLU A 135 -11.09 23.54 -1.93
CA GLU A 135 -11.93 22.51 -2.56
C GLU A 135 -13.14 22.10 -1.70
N LYS A 136 -13.37 22.77 -0.56
CA LYS A 136 -14.49 22.50 0.37
C LYS A 136 -14.48 21.10 0.98
N MET A 137 -13.31 20.49 1.14
CA MET A 137 -13.18 19.30 1.98
C MET A 137 -13.25 19.68 3.46
N LYS A 138 -13.97 18.88 4.25
CA LYS A 138 -14.01 19.03 5.72
C LYS A 138 -12.86 18.27 6.33
N LEU A 139 -11.95 18.98 7.04
CA LEU A 139 -10.74 18.41 7.63
C LEU A 139 -10.84 18.39 9.15
N TYR A 140 -10.78 17.21 9.74
CA TYR A 140 -10.77 16.95 11.18
C TYR A 140 -9.37 16.46 11.58
N LEU A 141 -8.43 17.41 11.76
CA LEU A 141 -7.06 17.12 12.19
C LEU A 141 -6.99 16.98 13.70
N SER A 142 -6.01 16.25 14.21
CA SER A 142 -5.87 15.90 15.64
C SER A 142 -7.14 15.22 16.21
N HIS A 143 -7.77 14.36 15.41
CA HIS A 143 -8.91 13.56 15.80
C HIS A 143 -8.59 12.07 15.70
N LYS A 144 -8.79 11.35 16.81
CA LYS A 144 -8.63 9.90 16.88
C LYS A 144 -9.97 9.23 16.60
N VAL A 145 -10.04 8.44 15.56
CA VAL A 145 -11.22 7.61 15.29
C VAL A 145 -11.32 6.54 16.39
N THR A 146 -12.48 6.48 17.03
CA THR A 146 -12.79 5.56 18.13
C THR A 146 -13.77 4.47 17.70
N LYS A 147 -14.63 4.76 16.71
CA LYS A 147 -15.67 3.83 16.29
C LYS A 147 -16.02 4.03 14.81
N VAL A 148 -16.32 2.91 14.13
CA VAL A 148 -16.92 2.90 12.79
C VAL A 148 -18.04 1.86 12.80
N GLU A 149 -19.23 2.25 12.40
CA GLU A 149 -20.41 1.39 12.35
C GLU A 149 -21.09 1.48 11.00
N THR A 150 -21.54 0.35 10.49
CA THR A 150 -22.34 0.29 9.27
C THR A 150 -23.79 -0.05 9.60
N LYS A 151 -24.73 0.75 9.10
CA LYS A 151 -26.16 0.49 9.22
C LYS A 151 -26.83 0.65 7.84
N GLY A 152 -27.18 -0.48 7.24
CA GLY A 152 -27.74 -0.52 5.88
C GLY A 152 -26.73 0.02 4.86
N LYS A 153 -27.07 1.15 4.21
CA LYS A 153 -26.22 1.80 3.20
C LYS A 153 -25.40 2.97 3.77
N LYS A 154 -25.39 3.17 5.07
CA LYS A 154 -24.69 4.28 5.74
C LYS A 154 -23.59 3.79 6.65
N VAL A 155 -22.54 4.60 6.76
CA VAL A 155 -21.45 4.43 7.71
C VAL A 155 -21.42 5.61 8.64
N THR A 156 -21.29 5.34 9.94
CA THR A 156 -21.08 6.34 10.97
C THR A 156 -19.67 6.21 11.51
N VAL A 157 -18.92 7.30 11.51
CA VAL A 157 -17.56 7.40 12.05
C VAL A 157 -17.59 8.33 13.25
N THR A 158 -17.14 7.84 14.40
CA THR A 158 -16.97 8.63 15.63
C THR A 158 -15.49 8.88 15.84
N ALA A 159 -15.12 10.12 16.12
CA ALA A 159 -13.75 10.51 16.41
C ALA A 159 -13.65 11.55 17.53
N GLU A 160 -12.63 11.40 18.36
CA GLU A 160 -12.35 12.28 19.50
C GLU A 160 -11.25 13.28 19.14
N GLY A 161 -11.51 14.57 19.34
CA GLY A 161 -10.56 15.66 19.22
C GLY A 161 -10.48 16.51 20.48
N LYS A 162 -9.57 17.49 20.49
CA LYS A 162 -9.38 18.38 21.66
C LYS A 162 -10.65 19.16 22.06
N LYS A 163 -11.59 19.35 21.15
CA LYS A 163 -12.85 20.10 21.38
C LYS A 163 -14.04 19.19 21.67
N GLY A 164 -13.82 17.90 21.84
CA GLY A 164 -14.84 16.90 22.07
C GLY A 164 -14.97 15.91 20.92
N GLU A 165 -16.01 15.10 21.00
CA GLU A 165 -16.33 14.07 20.02
C GLU A 165 -17.05 14.67 18.82
N VAL A 166 -16.76 14.11 17.65
CA VAL A 166 -17.48 14.38 16.40
C VAL A 166 -18.02 13.07 15.83
N THR A 167 -19.24 13.11 15.31
CA THR A 167 -19.86 11.99 14.63
C THR A 167 -20.15 12.40 13.18
N LEU A 168 -19.68 11.60 12.24
CA LEU A 168 -19.83 11.82 10.80
C LEU A 168 -20.65 10.67 10.21
N GLU A 169 -21.59 10.99 9.33
CA GLU A 169 -22.35 10.00 8.57
C GLU A 169 -22.03 10.13 7.07
N GLY A 170 -21.78 9.01 6.42
CA GLY A 170 -21.47 8.95 4.98
C GLY A 170 -21.99 7.69 4.32
N ASP A 171 -21.80 7.59 3.01
CA ASP A 171 -22.17 6.41 2.23
C ASP A 171 -21.05 5.36 2.25
N TYR A 172 -19.81 5.82 2.31
CA TYR A 172 -18.60 4.99 2.41
C TYR A 172 -17.60 5.59 3.38
N CYS A 173 -16.80 4.72 3.98
CA CYS A 173 -15.66 5.08 4.81
C CYS A 173 -14.40 4.45 4.22
N LEU A 174 -13.47 5.27 3.74
CA LEU A 174 -12.15 4.85 3.27
C LEU A 174 -11.17 4.84 4.44
N VAL A 175 -10.61 3.68 4.77
CA VAL A 175 -9.54 3.54 5.76
C VAL A 175 -8.20 3.53 5.02
N SER A 176 -7.39 4.58 5.21
CA SER A 176 -6.11 4.84 4.52
C SER A 176 -5.00 5.26 5.49
N VAL A 177 -4.85 4.49 6.57
CA VAL A 177 -3.94 4.76 7.69
C VAL A 177 -2.53 4.19 7.51
N GLY A 178 -2.16 3.89 6.28
CA GLY A 178 -0.85 3.37 5.91
C GLY A 178 -0.93 2.00 5.25
N ARG A 179 0.25 1.42 5.05
CA ARG A 179 0.44 0.10 4.45
C ARG A 179 1.38 -0.74 5.31
N ARG A 180 1.27 -2.05 5.22
CA ARG A 180 2.18 -3.00 5.87
C ARG A 180 2.76 -3.96 4.85
N PRO A 181 3.97 -4.50 5.05
CA PRO A 181 4.57 -5.48 4.17
C PRO A 181 3.64 -6.69 3.98
N TYR A 182 3.66 -7.29 2.80
CA TYR A 182 2.86 -8.46 2.51
C TYR A 182 3.73 -9.72 2.53
N THR A 183 3.90 -10.28 3.71
CA THR A 183 4.63 -11.53 3.97
C THR A 183 3.71 -12.68 4.37
N ASP A 184 2.41 -12.42 4.46
CA ASP A 184 1.43 -13.43 4.86
C ASP A 184 1.43 -14.61 3.87
N GLY A 185 1.56 -15.82 4.39
CA GLY A 185 1.52 -17.05 3.61
C GLY A 185 2.79 -17.38 2.82
N LEU A 186 3.83 -16.54 2.88
CA LEU A 186 5.12 -16.82 2.23
C LEU A 186 5.87 -18.00 2.84
N ASN A 187 5.60 -18.37 4.10
CA ASN A 187 6.34 -19.42 4.83
C ASN A 187 7.85 -19.15 4.88
N THR A 188 8.23 -17.94 5.26
CA THR A 188 9.62 -17.46 5.25
C THR A 188 10.56 -18.30 6.09
N ASP A 189 10.06 -18.89 7.19
CA ASP A 189 10.85 -19.75 8.09
C ASP A 189 11.37 -21.00 7.37
N ALA A 190 10.60 -21.61 6.45
CA ALA A 190 11.03 -22.76 5.68
C ALA A 190 12.25 -22.48 4.80
N ALA A 191 12.44 -21.21 4.40
CA ALA A 191 13.60 -20.77 3.63
C ALA A 191 14.69 -20.09 4.48
N GLY A 192 14.52 -20.00 5.80
CA GLY A 192 15.45 -19.32 6.70
C GLY A 192 15.48 -17.80 6.53
N VAL A 193 14.44 -17.21 5.93
CA VAL A 193 14.32 -15.76 5.71
C VAL A 193 13.76 -15.09 6.95
N LYS A 194 14.51 -14.13 7.53
CA LYS A 194 14.13 -13.40 8.73
C LYS A 194 13.24 -12.21 8.42
N LEU A 195 12.29 -11.97 9.32
CA LEU A 195 11.45 -10.78 9.34
C LEU A 195 11.80 -9.91 10.54
N ASP A 196 11.71 -8.59 10.39
CA ASP A 196 11.84 -7.65 11.50
C ASP A 196 10.55 -7.56 12.34
N ASP A 197 10.57 -6.74 13.41
CA ASP A 197 9.45 -6.50 14.33
C ASP A 197 8.20 -5.89 13.66
N ARG A 198 8.34 -5.39 12.43
CA ARG A 198 7.24 -4.85 11.62
C ARG A 198 6.79 -5.80 10.50
N GLY A 199 7.31 -7.02 10.48
CA GLY A 199 7.01 -8.05 9.48
C GLY A 199 7.62 -7.78 8.11
N ARG A 200 8.67 -6.92 8.01
CA ARG A 200 9.42 -6.68 6.78
C ARG A 200 10.52 -7.71 6.63
N VAL A 201 10.82 -8.11 5.40
CA VAL A 201 11.97 -8.96 5.13
C VAL A 201 13.26 -8.19 5.43
N GLU A 202 14.12 -8.78 6.28
CA GLU A 202 15.45 -8.21 6.57
C GLU A 202 16.39 -8.44 5.40
N ILE A 203 17.07 -7.37 4.96
CA ILE A 203 18.05 -7.38 3.88
C ILE A 203 19.32 -6.63 4.25
N ASN A 204 20.42 -6.99 3.59
CA ASN A 204 21.68 -6.23 3.60
C ASN A 204 21.66 -5.13 2.49
N ASP A 205 22.79 -4.42 2.34
CA ASP A 205 22.97 -3.35 1.34
C ASP A 205 22.93 -3.85 -0.12
N HIS A 206 22.88 -5.16 -0.33
CA HIS A 206 22.76 -5.82 -1.62
C HIS A 206 21.41 -6.51 -1.82
N TRP A 207 20.37 -6.06 -1.11
CA TRP A 207 19.00 -6.63 -1.13
C TRP A 207 18.93 -8.12 -0.79
N GLN A 208 20.03 -8.73 -0.33
CA GLN A 208 20.12 -10.13 0.04
C GLN A 208 19.54 -10.33 1.44
N THR A 209 18.73 -11.36 1.59
CA THR A 209 18.14 -11.73 2.88
C THR A 209 19.14 -12.49 3.77
N SER A 210 18.67 -13.01 4.90
CA SER A 210 19.43 -13.94 5.74
C SER A 210 19.80 -15.26 5.03
N THR A 211 19.21 -15.54 3.86
CA THR A 211 19.50 -16.71 3.03
C THR A 211 20.17 -16.28 1.73
N ALA A 212 21.36 -16.81 1.46
CA ALA A 212 22.31 -16.29 0.47
C ALA A 212 21.79 -16.17 -0.97
N ASN A 213 20.85 -17.02 -1.38
CA ASN A 213 20.26 -17.00 -2.73
C ASN A 213 18.87 -16.38 -2.78
N ILE A 214 18.41 -15.75 -1.68
CA ILE A 214 17.11 -15.09 -1.61
C ILE A 214 17.30 -13.58 -1.38
N TYR A 215 16.68 -12.80 -2.21
CA TYR A 215 16.68 -11.33 -2.22
C TYR A 215 15.27 -10.82 -1.94
N ALA A 216 15.16 -9.56 -1.49
CA ALA A 216 13.85 -8.93 -1.33
C ALA A 216 13.91 -7.44 -1.68
N ILE A 217 12.84 -6.94 -2.32
CA ILE A 217 12.77 -5.57 -2.85
C ILE A 217 11.37 -4.95 -2.66
N GLY A 218 11.29 -3.65 -2.84
CA GLY A 218 10.03 -2.89 -2.83
C GLY A 218 9.43 -2.70 -1.45
N ASP A 219 8.10 -2.75 -1.37
CA ASP A 219 7.37 -2.43 -0.14
C ASP A 219 7.53 -3.48 0.97
N VAL A 220 7.99 -4.68 0.65
CA VAL A 220 8.16 -5.77 1.61
C VAL A 220 9.41 -5.61 2.47
N VAL A 221 10.34 -4.72 2.10
CA VAL A 221 11.57 -4.41 2.83
C VAL A 221 11.50 -3.04 3.51
N LYS A 222 12.52 -2.71 4.28
CA LYS A 222 12.67 -1.39 4.92
C LYS A 222 12.81 -0.27 3.88
N GLY A 223 12.22 0.88 4.15
CA GLY A 223 12.30 2.08 3.31
C GLY A 223 10.94 2.63 2.91
N ALA A 224 10.93 3.53 1.93
CA ALA A 224 9.71 4.10 1.40
C ALA A 224 8.94 3.07 0.57
N MET A 225 7.63 3.02 0.75
CA MET A 225 6.73 2.18 -0.05
C MET A 225 6.30 2.94 -1.31
N LEU A 226 7.18 2.96 -2.31
CA LEU A 226 7.03 3.72 -3.56
C LEU A 226 7.36 2.83 -4.76
N ALA A 227 6.51 2.89 -5.80
CA ALA A 227 6.64 2.06 -6.99
C ALA A 227 8.00 2.25 -7.69
N HIS A 228 8.42 3.50 -7.91
CA HIS A 228 9.69 3.80 -8.55
C HIS A 228 10.91 3.36 -7.73
N LYS A 229 10.84 3.35 -6.37
CA LYS A 229 11.88 2.71 -5.54
C LYS A 229 11.95 1.21 -5.82
N ALA A 230 10.81 0.53 -5.88
CA ALA A 230 10.75 -0.90 -6.13
C ALA A 230 11.25 -1.26 -7.53
N GLU A 231 10.98 -0.42 -8.54
CA GLU A 231 11.48 -0.57 -9.90
C GLU A 231 13.01 -0.47 -9.97
N GLU A 232 13.59 0.57 -9.35
CA GLU A 232 15.04 0.75 -9.26
C GLU A 232 15.71 -0.43 -8.53
N GLU A 233 15.16 -0.87 -7.42
CA GLU A 233 15.66 -2.04 -6.69
C GLU A 233 15.57 -3.33 -7.54
N GLY A 234 14.50 -3.50 -8.31
CA GLY A 234 14.32 -4.64 -9.21
C GLY A 234 15.37 -4.69 -10.31
N VAL A 235 15.65 -3.54 -10.94
CA VAL A 235 16.74 -3.41 -11.93
C VAL A 235 18.08 -3.71 -11.28
N ALA A 236 18.37 -3.11 -10.13
CA ALA A 236 19.65 -3.27 -9.44
C ALA A 236 19.91 -4.72 -9.03
N VAL A 237 18.91 -5.44 -8.50
CA VAL A 237 19.06 -6.85 -8.16
C VAL A 237 19.31 -7.69 -9.43
N ALA A 238 18.61 -7.42 -10.52
CA ALA A 238 18.83 -8.15 -11.79
C ALA A 238 20.23 -7.91 -12.35
N GLU A 239 20.71 -6.65 -12.35
CA GLU A 239 22.07 -6.29 -12.76
C GLU A 239 23.13 -6.95 -11.89
N MET A 240 22.94 -6.96 -10.57
CA MET A 240 23.85 -7.60 -9.63
C MET A 240 23.93 -9.13 -9.86
N LEU A 241 22.80 -9.78 -10.08
CA LEU A 241 22.75 -11.21 -10.39
C LEU A 241 23.41 -11.53 -11.75
N ALA A 242 23.43 -10.56 -12.67
CA ALA A 242 24.16 -10.61 -13.95
C ALA A 242 25.65 -10.25 -13.81
N GLY A 243 26.19 -10.05 -12.59
CA GLY A 243 27.59 -9.74 -12.33
C GLY A 243 27.97 -8.27 -12.48
N GLN A 244 26.99 -7.37 -12.60
CA GLN A 244 27.23 -5.92 -12.62
C GLN A 244 27.31 -5.34 -11.20
N LYS A 245 27.64 -4.06 -11.09
CA LYS A 245 27.74 -3.32 -9.81
C LYS A 245 26.73 -2.16 -9.79
N PRO A 246 25.45 -2.42 -9.55
CA PRO A 246 24.44 -1.37 -9.51
C PRO A 246 24.64 -0.47 -8.30
N HIS A 247 24.12 0.76 -8.40
CA HIS A 247 24.09 1.72 -7.31
C HIS A 247 22.78 2.49 -7.30
N ILE A 248 22.10 2.52 -6.16
CA ILE A 248 20.88 3.33 -5.96
C ILE A 248 21.19 4.45 -4.97
N ASN A 249 20.92 5.67 -5.35
CA ASN A 249 20.93 6.79 -4.43
C ASN A 249 19.52 7.03 -3.88
N TYR A 250 19.22 6.45 -2.73
CA TYR A 250 17.91 6.57 -2.08
C TYR A 250 17.52 8.01 -1.72
N ASN A 251 18.49 8.94 -1.62
CA ASN A 251 18.19 10.36 -1.37
C ASN A 251 17.59 11.07 -2.59
N LEU A 252 17.67 10.48 -3.77
CA LEU A 252 17.08 11.02 -5.00
C LEU A 252 15.70 10.46 -5.32
N ILE A 253 15.17 9.56 -4.48
CA ILE A 253 13.82 8.99 -4.67
C ILE A 253 12.77 10.02 -4.22
N PRO A 254 11.98 10.59 -5.14
CA PRO A 254 11.02 11.65 -4.81
C PRO A 254 9.78 11.10 -4.11
N GLY A 255 9.28 11.80 -3.11
CA GLY A 255 7.94 11.62 -2.58
C GLY A 255 6.96 12.56 -3.27
N VAL A 256 5.82 12.05 -3.76
CA VAL A 256 4.83 12.83 -4.52
C VAL A 256 3.43 12.59 -3.99
N VAL A 257 2.58 13.63 -4.05
CA VAL A 257 1.12 13.55 -3.85
C VAL A 257 0.45 14.11 -5.09
N TYR A 258 -0.30 13.29 -5.78
CA TYR A 258 -1.03 13.66 -7.00
C TYR A 258 -2.43 14.20 -6.65
N THR A 259 -2.59 15.52 -6.66
CA THR A 259 -3.87 16.17 -6.40
C THR A 259 -4.00 17.52 -7.10
#